data_6b80623f50f54890751c71c361ea8c5c
#
_entry.id   6b80623f50f54890751c71c361ea8c5c
#
_cell.length_a   1.000
_cell.length_b   1.000
_cell.length_c   1.000
_cell.angle_alpha   90.00
_cell.angle_beta   90.00
_cell.angle_gamma   90.00
#
_symmetry.space_group_name_H-M   'P 1'
#
loop_
_entity.id
_entity.type
_entity.pdbx_description
1 polymer ?
#
loop_
_entity_poly.entity_id
_entity_poly.type
_entity_poly.pdbx_seq_one_letter_code
_entity_poly.pdbx_strand_id
1 'polypeptide(L)'
;MYGLCDCNNFFASCERVFRPELEGRPVVVLSNNDGCVIARSNEAKALGIRMGHPYFQIRDLEKRHGIAVFSSNFNLYGDMSRRVIWTLRRMVPAAEVYSIDEAFLDLRGIETGRLEELGRHISRTVRRNTGIPVSIGIAPTKTLAKIASKLCKEYPKLQGACLMYRPQDIEKVLRKFPIEDVWGIGRKHRRMLQAASVRTAWDFVQRPEAWIRGRMGVTGLRTWKELQGEACIDFESAPPAKQQITVSRSFAHELTQYEEIHTSVAAFASMAAEKLRRQQSLCGEVTVYILTNRHREELPQYFESQTVRPVVPTDNTLELVPLAAKALQRIFRKGYGYKKAGITLSDISSRTGLQTDLFDPVDRARHARLMDAMDATNRTYGRNRVVVAAQGFAPLKMNRQHLSQEYTTDWKQIITVKAD
;
A
#
# COMPACT_ATOMS: atom_id res chain seq x y z
N MET A 1 -12.42 -10.71 21.08
CA MET A 1 -10.98 -10.59 20.79
C MET A 1 -10.78 -10.32 19.31
N TYR A 2 -9.73 -9.60 18.97
CA TYR A 2 -9.27 -9.38 17.60
C TYR A 2 -7.88 -10.01 17.41
N GLY A 3 -7.65 -10.61 16.25
CA GLY A 3 -6.33 -11.03 15.82
C GLY A 3 -5.76 -10.07 14.78
N LEU A 4 -4.42 -9.95 14.70
CA LEU A 4 -3.72 -9.42 13.55
C LEU A 4 -2.78 -10.50 13.01
N CYS A 5 -2.96 -10.87 11.76
CA CYS A 5 -1.98 -11.63 11.00
C CYS A 5 -1.10 -10.66 10.21
N ASP A 6 0.21 -10.72 10.41
CA ASP A 6 1.20 -9.89 9.74
C ASP A 6 2.26 -10.78 9.10
N CYS A 7 2.46 -10.63 7.79
CA CYS A 7 3.43 -11.40 7.02
C CYS A 7 4.84 -10.85 7.24
N ASN A 8 5.72 -11.67 7.81
CA ASN A 8 7.07 -11.26 8.19
C ASN A 8 7.91 -10.95 6.94
N ASN A 9 8.45 -9.71 6.85
CA ASN A 9 9.28 -9.26 5.73
C ASN A 9 8.66 -9.56 4.36
N PHE A 10 7.38 -9.34 4.19
CA PHE A 10 6.51 -9.91 3.16
C PHE A 10 7.13 -9.99 1.76
N PHE A 11 7.55 -8.87 1.15
CA PHE A 11 8.09 -8.90 -0.22
C PHE A 11 9.37 -9.75 -0.32
N ALA A 12 10.26 -9.64 0.65
CA ALA A 12 11.47 -10.47 0.69
C ALA A 12 11.12 -11.96 0.89
N SER A 13 10.10 -12.25 1.69
CA SER A 13 9.60 -13.62 1.89
C SER A 13 8.97 -14.16 0.61
N CYS A 14 8.22 -13.36 -0.16
CA CYS A 14 7.68 -13.77 -1.45
C CYS A 14 8.78 -14.20 -2.45
N GLU A 15 9.89 -13.46 -2.49
CA GLU A 15 11.02 -13.82 -3.35
C GLU A 15 11.68 -15.13 -2.91
N ARG A 16 11.81 -15.36 -1.58
CA ARG A 16 12.38 -16.60 -1.04
C ARG A 16 11.55 -17.84 -1.31
N VAL A 17 10.21 -17.72 -1.35
CA VAL A 17 9.33 -18.89 -1.64
C VAL A 17 9.73 -19.60 -2.93
N PHE A 18 10.13 -18.85 -3.95
CA PHE A 18 10.49 -19.37 -5.26
C PHE A 18 12.01 -19.52 -5.46
N ARG A 19 12.78 -19.09 -4.48
CA ARG A 19 14.24 -19.15 -4.47
C ARG A 19 14.76 -19.58 -3.10
N PRO A 20 14.61 -20.88 -2.75
CA PRO A 20 15.01 -21.42 -1.44
C PRO A 20 16.49 -21.19 -1.10
N GLU A 21 17.36 -21.06 -2.09
CA GLU A 21 18.78 -20.75 -1.92
C GLU A 21 19.04 -19.37 -1.29
N LEU A 22 18.00 -18.53 -1.18
CA LEU A 22 18.07 -17.23 -0.49
C LEU A 22 17.75 -17.33 1.01
N GLU A 23 17.41 -18.51 1.52
CA GLU A 23 17.18 -18.66 2.97
C GLU A 23 18.50 -18.39 3.73
N GLY A 24 18.40 -17.60 4.80
CA GLY A 24 19.58 -17.14 5.55
C GLY A 24 20.45 -16.08 4.87
N ARG A 25 20.18 -15.72 3.61
CA ARG A 25 20.91 -14.65 2.90
C ARG A 25 20.20 -13.31 3.05
N PRO A 26 20.95 -12.18 3.07
CA PRO A 26 20.34 -10.86 3.07
C PRO A 26 19.61 -10.60 1.75
N VAL A 27 18.31 -10.22 1.84
CA VAL A 27 17.45 -9.91 0.69
C VAL A 27 16.86 -8.51 0.88
N VAL A 28 16.88 -7.71 -0.19
CA VAL A 28 16.22 -6.41 -0.25
C VAL A 28 15.32 -6.33 -1.49
N VAL A 29 14.19 -5.64 -1.34
CA VAL A 29 13.30 -5.32 -2.46
C VAL A 29 13.25 -3.81 -2.62
N LEU A 30 13.40 -3.34 -3.84
CA LEU A 30 13.48 -1.93 -4.21
C LEU A 30 12.10 -1.39 -4.61
N SER A 31 11.93 -0.09 -4.44
CA SER A 31 10.75 0.65 -4.90
C SER A 31 10.71 0.77 -6.42
N ASN A 32 9.65 1.38 -6.96
CA ASN A 32 9.59 1.72 -8.38
C ASN A 32 10.86 2.46 -8.83
N ASN A 33 11.32 2.16 -10.03
CA ASN A 33 12.58 2.64 -10.63
C ASN A 33 13.84 2.27 -9.82
N ASP A 34 13.79 1.19 -9.04
CA ASP A 34 14.92 0.70 -8.22
C ASP A 34 15.56 1.78 -7.34
N GLY A 35 14.74 2.72 -6.85
CA GLY A 35 15.23 3.91 -6.15
C GLY A 35 15.66 3.66 -4.72
N CYS A 36 14.80 3.06 -3.89
CA CYS A 36 15.00 2.89 -2.45
C CYS A 36 14.54 1.51 -1.99
N VAL A 37 15.07 1.05 -0.87
CA VAL A 37 14.66 -0.19 -0.21
C VAL A 37 13.27 -0.03 0.40
N ILE A 38 12.33 -0.89 0.01
CA ILE A 38 10.95 -0.93 0.53
C ILE A 38 10.64 -2.21 1.32
N ALA A 39 11.46 -3.25 1.19
CA ALA A 39 11.41 -4.43 2.04
C ALA A 39 12.80 -5.02 2.20
N ARG A 40 13.00 -5.74 3.30
CA ARG A 40 14.29 -6.31 3.66
C ARG A 40 14.11 -7.50 4.59
N SER A 41 14.92 -8.51 4.40
CA SER A 41 15.00 -9.66 5.29
C SER A 41 15.66 -9.31 6.63
N ASN A 42 15.59 -10.19 7.62
CA ASN A 42 16.21 -9.95 8.92
C ASN A 42 17.75 -9.84 8.81
N GLU A 43 18.35 -10.63 7.93
CA GLU A 43 19.79 -10.57 7.65
C GLU A 43 20.19 -9.20 7.06
N ALA A 44 19.38 -8.66 6.15
CA ALA A 44 19.61 -7.32 5.61
C ALA A 44 19.40 -6.22 6.66
N LYS A 45 18.45 -6.39 7.60
CA LYS A 45 18.30 -5.49 8.75
C LYS A 45 19.52 -5.52 9.67
N ALA A 46 20.10 -6.71 9.92
CA ALA A 46 21.31 -6.87 10.74
C ALA A 46 22.53 -6.17 10.12
N LEU A 47 22.59 -6.01 8.80
CA LEU A 47 23.60 -5.22 8.09
C LEU A 47 23.34 -3.69 8.17
N GLY A 48 22.37 -3.22 8.96
CA GLY A 48 22.04 -1.81 9.12
C GLY A 48 21.26 -1.18 7.97
N ILE A 49 20.77 -1.97 7.02
CA ILE A 49 19.95 -1.46 5.91
C ILE A 49 18.59 -1.01 6.45
N ARG A 50 18.22 0.25 6.20
CA ARG A 50 16.98 0.87 6.69
C ARG A 50 15.90 0.90 5.61
N MET A 51 14.64 1.01 6.04
CA MET A 51 13.52 1.32 5.14
C MET A 51 13.74 2.70 4.50
N GLY A 52 13.52 2.81 3.18
CA GLY A 52 13.76 4.04 2.43
C GLY A 52 15.24 4.30 2.10
N HIS A 53 16.18 3.40 2.47
CA HIS A 53 17.60 3.55 2.15
C HIS A 53 17.77 3.61 0.63
N PRO A 54 18.41 4.67 0.06
CA PRO A 54 18.64 4.76 -1.37
C PRO A 54 19.51 3.60 -1.87
N TYR A 55 19.11 2.96 -2.97
CA TYR A 55 19.82 1.77 -3.46
C TYR A 55 21.30 2.07 -3.81
N PHE A 56 21.58 3.23 -4.38
CA PHE A 56 22.95 3.58 -4.72
C PHE A 56 23.91 3.62 -3.50
N GLN A 57 23.39 3.87 -2.30
CA GLN A 57 24.18 3.90 -1.06
C GLN A 57 24.46 2.51 -0.49
N ILE A 58 23.74 1.48 -0.90
CA ILE A 58 23.94 0.11 -0.41
C ILE A 58 24.67 -0.80 -1.41
N ARG A 59 25.06 -0.31 -2.58
CA ARG A 59 25.75 -1.11 -3.61
C ARG A 59 27.06 -1.74 -3.13
N ASP A 60 27.82 -1.05 -2.27
CA ASP A 60 29.04 -1.60 -1.70
C ASP A 60 28.77 -2.70 -0.67
N LEU A 61 27.68 -2.55 0.11
CA LEU A 61 27.23 -3.60 1.02
C LEU A 61 26.73 -4.82 0.24
N GLU A 62 26.01 -4.60 -0.88
CA GLU A 62 25.57 -5.66 -1.77
C GLU A 62 26.73 -6.53 -2.22
N LYS A 63 27.79 -5.92 -2.76
CA LYS A 63 28.97 -6.64 -3.23
C LYS A 63 29.71 -7.39 -2.11
N ARG A 64 29.88 -6.74 -0.96
CA ARG A 64 30.61 -7.31 0.19
C ARG A 64 29.88 -8.45 0.88
N HIS A 65 28.57 -8.39 0.97
CA HIS A 65 27.78 -9.35 1.75
C HIS A 65 26.88 -10.24 0.87
N GLY A 66 26.99 -10.16 -0.46
CA GLY A 66 26.20 -10.97 -1.38
C GLY A 66 24.69 -10.77 -1.22
N ILE A 67 24.26 -9.49 -1.02
CA ILE A 67 22.84 -9.17 -0.84
C ILE A 67 22.08 -9.48 -2.14
N ALA A 68 21.02 -10.24 -2.02
CA ALA A 68 20.09 -10.45 -3.14
C ALA A 68 19.17 -9.25 -3.28
N VAL A 69 19.21 -8.60 -4.43
CA VAL A 69 18.45 -7.39 -4.74
C VAL A 69 17.35 -7.71 -5.74
N PHE A 70 16.14 -7.24 -5.46
CA PHE A 70 14.99 -7.40 -6.34
C PHE A 70 14.31 -6.08 -6.61
N SER A 71 13.86 -5.87 -7.85
CA SER A 71 12.86 -4.83 -8.17
C SER A 71 11.49 -5.28 -7.65
N SER A 72 10.61 -4.33 -7.30
CA SER A 72 9.28 -4.68 -6.80
C SER A 72 8.43 -5.42 -7.84
N ASN A 73 8.02 -6.64 -7.52
CA ASN A 73 7.13 -7.50 -8.32
C ASN A 73 5.72 -7.53 -7.71
N PHE A 74 4.97 -6.43 -7.88
CA PHE A 74 3.65 -6.29 -7.25
C PHE A 74 2.60 -7.29 -7.76
N ASN A 75 2.78 -7.86 -8.96
CA ASN A 75 1.89 -8.91 -9.46
C ASN A 75 2.06 -10.18 -8.60
N LEU A 76 3.29 -10.61 -8.41
CA LEU A 76 3.63 -11.74 -7.54
C LEU A 76 3.18 -11.49 -6.09
N TYR A 77 3.52 -10.33 -5.53
CA TYR A 77 3.18 -10.02 -4.12
C TYR A 77 1.67 -9.93 -3.90
N GLY A 78 0.94 -9.37 -4.86
CA GLY A 78 -0.52 -9.32 -4.81
C GLY A 78 -1.17 -10.71 -4.86
N ASP A 79 -0.60 -11.65 -5.63
CA ASP A 79 -1.09 -13.02 -5.67
C ASP A 79 -0.78 -13.78 -4.38
N MET A 80 0.45 -13.66 -3.87
CA MET A 80 0.84 -14.28 -2.60
C MET A 80 0.00 -13.76 -1.43
N SER A 81 -0.29 -12.44 -1.40
CA SER A 81 -1.22 -11.85 -0.44
C SER A 81 -2.61 -12.49 -0.51
N ARG A 82 -3.19 -12.63 -1.71
CA ARG A 82 -4.48 -13.29 -1.88
C ARG A 82 -4.49 -14.73 -1.34
N ARG A 83 -3.42 -15.50 -1.55
CA ARG A 83 -3.28 -16.87 -1.03
C ARG A 83 -3.24 -16.90 0.50
N VAL A 84 -2.52 -15.97 1.13
CA VAL A 84 -2.53 -15.81 2.59
C VAL A 84 -3.94 -15.49 3.08
N ILE A 85 -4.60 -14.46 2.53
CA ILE A 85 -5.95 -14.06 2.91
C ILE A 85 -6.97 -15.18 2.71
N TRP A 86 -6.89 -15.91 1.59
CA TRP A 86 -7.75 -17.05 1.35
C TRP A 86 -7.57 -18.16 2.39
N THR A 87 -6.31 -18.43 2.78
CA THR A 87 -6.01 -19.40 3.86
C THR A 87 -6.62 -18.94 5.18
N LEU A 88 -6.45 -17.65 5.55
CA LEU A 88 -7.00 -17.09 6.79
C LEU A 88 -8.54 -17.19 6.85
N ARG A 89 -9.23 -16.85 5.75
CA ARG A 89 -10.70 -16.88 5.66
C ARG A 89 -11.30 -18.28 5.84
N ARG A 90 -10.52 -19.34 5.74
CA ARG A 90 -10.94 -20.72 6.00
C ARG A 90 -10.75 -21.14 7.44
N MET A 91 -10.07 -20.33 8.25
CA MET A 91 -9.66 -20.68 9.61
C MET A 91 -10.34 -19.82 10.68
N VAL A 92 -10.90 -18.67 10.28
CA VAL A 92 -11.55 -17.71 11.18
C VAL A 92 -12.91 -17.29 10.62
N PRO A 93 -13.86 -16.85 11.45
CA PRO A 93 -15.19 -16.39 11.01
C PRO A 93 -15.15 -15.26 9.98
N ALA A 94 -14.25 -14.29 10.17
CA ALA A 94 -14.04 -13.20 9.22
C ALA A 94 -12.59 -12.69 9.26
N ALA A 95 -12.11 -12.19 8.10
CA ALA A 95 -10.80 -11.56 7.96
C ALA A 95 -10.93 -10.26 7.16
N GLU A 96 -10.52 -9.16 7.76
CA GLU A 96 -10.45 -7.82 7.18
C GLU A 96 -9.06 -7.58 6.60
N VAL A 97 -8.97 -7.33 5.30
CA VAL A 97 -7.71 -7.01 4.63
C VAL A 97 -7.33 -5.57 4.94
N TYR A 98 -6.33 -5.38 5.78
CA TYR A 98 -5.85 -4.06 6.15
C TYR A 98 -4.77 -3.53 5.18
N SER A 99 -3.85 -4.38 4.77
CA SER A 99 -2.81 -4.07 3.78
C SER A 99 -2.50 -5.28 2.89
N ILE A 100 -1.47 -5.18 2.07
CA ILE A 100 -0.98 -6.31 1.25
C ILE A 100 -0.38 -7.44 2.11
N ASP A 101 0.07 -7.12 3.32
CA ASP A 101 0.79 -8.03 4.22
C ASP A 101 0.13 -8.18 5.61
N GLU A 102 -0.95 -7.46 5.89
CA GLU A 102 -1.65 -7.51 7.18
C GLU A 102 -3.16 -7.75 7.02
N ALA A 103 -3.72 -8.58 7.87
CA ALA A 103 -5.16 -8.79 8.00
C ALA A 103 -5.61 -8.86 9.45
N PHE A 104 -6.68 -8.16 9.80
CA PHE A 104 -7.35 -8.36 11.08
C PHE A 104 -8.26 -9.58 11.02
N LEU A 105 -8.31 -10.32 12.12
CA LEU A 105 -9.10 -11.53 12.28
C LEU A 105 -10.18 -11.28 13.32
N ASP A 106 -11.41 -11.60 12.98
CA ASP A 106 -12.51 -11.60 13.95
C ASP A 106 -12.44 -12.90 14.74
N LEU A 107 -12.11 -12.79 16.02
CA LEU A 107 -12.02 -13.91 16.94
C LEU A 107 -13.07 -13.81 18.06
N ARG A 108 -14.09 -12.98 17.87
CA ARG A 108 -15.22 -12.88 18.80
C ARG A 108 -15.98 -14.19 18.80
N GLY A 109 -16.45 -14.61 19.99
CA GLY A 109 -17.16 -15.88 20.18
C GLY A 109 -16.24 -17.10 20.34
N ILE A 110 -14.92 -16.97 20.13
CA ILE A 110 -13.97 -18.05 20.38
C ILE A 110 -13.52 -17.98 21.85
N GLU A 111 -13.51 -19.14 22.51
CA GLU A 111 -13.08 -19.26 23.91
C GLU A 111 -11.62 -18.81 24.08
N THR A 112 -11.37 -17.96 25.09
CA THR A 112 -10.04 -17.33 25.30
C THR A 112 -8.94 -18.37 25.49
N GLY A 113 -9.22 -19.49 26.17
CA GLY A 113 -8.25 -20.57 26.41
C GLY A 113 -7.75 -21.26 25.12
N ARG A 114 -8.51 -21.16 24.02
CA ARG A 114 -8.17 -21.76 22.71
C ARG A 114 -7.45 -20.79 21.77
N LEU A 115 -7.44 -19.49 22.08
CA LEU A 115 -6.96 -18.47 21.14
C LEU A 115 -5.46 -18.56 20.85
N GLU A 116 -4.65 -18.90 21.85
CA GLU A 116 -3.20 -19.01 21.66
C GLU A 116 -2.83 -20.17 20.73
N GLU A 117 -3.46 -21.35 20.96
CA GLU A 117 -3.25 -22.52 20.10
C GLU A 117 -3.79 -22.28 18.69
N LEU A 118 -4.95 -21.61 18.55
CA LEU A 118 -5.48 -21.19 17.25
C LEU A 118 -4.49 -20.27 16.52
N GLY A 119 -3.93 -19.27 17.21
CA GLY A 119 -2.93 -18.38 16.64
C GLY A 119 -1.70 -19.13 16.12
N ARG A 120 -1.15 -20.06 16.89
CA ARG A 120 -0.04 -20.94 16.46
C ARG A 120 -0.44 -21.82 15.29
N HIS A 121 -1.64 -22.37 15.31
CA HIS A 121 -2.16 -23.18 14.21
C HIS A 121 -2.29 -22.37 12.93
N ILE A 122 -2.82 -21.15 12.99
CA ILE A 122 -2.89 -20.22 11.85
C ILE A 122 -1.49 -19.96 11.30
N SER A 123 -0.52 -19.61 12.15
CA SER A 123 0.84 -19.32 11.73
C SER A 123 1.48 -20.48 10.99
N ARG A 124 1.38 -21.71 11.55
CA ARG A 124 1.89 -22.93 10.90
C ARG A 124 1.19 -23.23 9.57
N THR A 125 -0.13 -23.09 9.53
CA THR A 125 -0.93 -23.40 8.32
C THR A 125 -0.64 -22.41 7.18
N VAL A 126 -0.59 -21.10 7.46
CA VAL A 126 -0.26 -20.11 6.46
C VAL A 126 1.14 -20.37 5.89
N ARG A 127 2.15 -20.59 6.75
CA ARG A 127 3.51 -20.91 6.31
C ARG A 127 3.56 -22.19 5.47
N ARG A 128 2.85 -23.24 5.87
CA ARG A 128 2.78 -24.50 5.14
C ARG A 128 2.15 -24.32 3.75
N ASN A 129 1.07 -23.57 3.66
CA ASN A 129 0.28 -23.43 2.42
C ASN A 129 0.87 -22.42 1.44
N THR A 130 1.62 -21.43 1.93
CA THR A 130 2.09 -20.29 1.10
C THR A 130 3.60 -20.09 1.11
N GLY A 131 4.33 -20.73 2.02
CA GLY A 131 5.74 -20.46 2.28
C GLY A 131 6.00 -19.15 3.04
N ILE A 132 4.98 -18.33 3.28
CA ILE A 132 5.13 -17.02 3.93
C ILE A 132 5.07 -17.18 5.46
N PRO A 133 6.12 -16.79 6.21
CA PRO A 133 6.08 -16.77 7.66
C PRO A 133 5.21 -15.61 8.14
N VAL A 134 4.33 -15.88 9.10
CA VAL A 134 3.42 -14.87 9.68
C VAL A 134 3.50 -14.85 11.21
N SER A 135 3.21 -13.68 11.76
CA SER A 135 3.07 -13.43 13.20
C SER A 135 1.63 -13.08 13.53
N ILE A 136 1.06 -13.76 14.51
CA ILE A 136 -0.33 -13.59 14.94
C ILE A 136 -0.35 -12.89 16.30
N GLY A 137 -0.83 -11.66 16.34
CA GLY A 137 -1.09 -10.94 17.60
C GLY A 137 -2.57 -11.01 17.94
N ILE A 138 -2.92 -11.39 19.17
CA ILE A 138 -4.32 -11.52 19.62
C ILE A 138 -4.50 -10.68 20.89
N ALA A 139 -5.51 -9.80 20.87
CA ALA A 139 -5.78 -8.88 21.97
C ALA A 139 -7.25 -8.41 21.98
N PRO A 140 -7.72 -7.71 23.04
CA PRO A 140 -9.07 -7.17 23.12
C PRO A 140 -9.41 -6.15 22.02
N THR A 141 -8.42 -5.43 21.49
CA THR A 141 -8.60 -4.37 20.48
C THR A 141 -7.64 -4.53 19.31
N LYS A 142 -7.94 -3.89 18.19
CA LYS A 142 -7.07 -3.90 17.00
C LYS A 142 -5.69 -3.30 17.27
N THR A 143 -5.63 -2.19 18.04
CA THR A 143 -4.36 -1.53 18.39
C THR A 143 -3.49 -2.42 19.27
N LEU A 144 -4.07 -3.06 20.27
CA LEU A 144 -3.34 -4.03 21.11
C LEU A 144 -2.93 -5.29 20.33
N ALA A 145 -3.75 -5.76 19.38
CA ALA A 145 -3.39 -6.90 18.52
C ALA A 145 -2.16 -6.57 17.64
N LYS A 146 -2.01 -5.31 17.16
CA LYS A 146 -0.79 -4.87 16.45
C LYS A 146 0.44 -4.89 17.36
N ILE A 147 0.32 -4.46 18.60
CA ILE A 147 1.40 -4.54 19.58
C ILE A 147 1.77 -6.02 19.82
N ALA A 148 0.79 -6.89 20.05
CA ALA A 148 1.01 -8.32 20.27
C ALA A 148 1.71 -8.98 19.05
N SER A 149 1.32 -8.63 17.83
CA SER A 149 1.97 -9.12 16.61
C SER A 149 3.43 -8.65 16.50
N LYS A 150 3.74 -7.41 16.87
CA LYS A 150 5.12 -6.92 16.91
C LYS A 150 5.97 -7.67 17.92
N LEU A 151 5.45 -7.91 19.12
CA LEU A 151 6.13 -8.75 20.13
C LEU A 151 6.40 -10.16 19.61
N CYS A 152 5.44 -10.74 18.90
CA CYS A 152 5.61 -12.07 18.29
C CYS A 152 6.81 -12.14 17.33
N LYS A 153 7.09 -11.04 16.59
CA LYS A 153 8.28 -10.95 15.72
C LYS A 153 9.59 -10.81 16.49
N GLU A 154 9.54 -10.14 17.64
CA GLU A 154 10.73 -9.87 18.47
C GLU A 154 11.10 -11.06 19.37
N TYR A 155 10.12 -11.87 19.77
CA TYR A 155 10.32 -12.97 20.70
C TYR A 155 10.03 -14.35 20.09
N PRO A 156 11.05 -15.07 19.56
CA PRO A 156 10.86 -16.40 18.93
C PRO A 156 10.18 -17.44 19.84
N LYS A 157 10.33 -17.28 21.15
CA LYS A 157 9.68 -18.15 22.15
C LYS A 157 8.14 -18.17 22.04
N LEU A 158 7.53 -17.15 21.45
CA LEU A 158 6.09 -17.06 21.22
C LEU A 158 5.60 -17.97 20.07
N GLN A 159 6.51 -18.57 19.31
CA GLN A 159 6.20 -19.58 18.28
C GLN A 159 5.15 -19.13 17.24
N GLY A 160 5.21 -17.87 16.82
CA GLY A 160 4.32 -17.33 15.78
C GLY A 160 2.98 -16.80 16.27
N ALA A 161 2.64 -16.87 17.58
CA ALA A 161 1.42 -16.29 18.14
C ALA A 161 1.66 -15.65 19.51
N CYS A 162 1.05 -14.49 19.75
CA CYS A 162 1.08 -13.77 21.02
C CYS A 162 -0.34 -13.42 21.44
N LEU A 163 -0.81 -13.99 22.53
CA LEU A 163 -2.08 -13.66 23.17
C LEU A 163 -1.83 -12.70 24.33
N MET A 164 -2.35 -11.47 24.24
CA MET A 164 -2.22 -10.41 25.23
C MET A 164 -3.62 -9.90 25.62
N TYR A 165 -4.17 -10.38 26.75
CA TYR A 165 -5.53 -10.03 27.16
C TYR A 165 -5.67 -9.66 28.63
N ARG A 166 -4.74 -10.12 29.49
CA ARG A 166 -4.79 -9.80 30.91
C ARG A 166 -4.37 -8.36 31.14
N PRO A 167 -5.10 -7.58 31.95
CA PRO A 167 -4.74 -6.17 32.19
C PRO A 167 -3.29 -5.96 32.64
N GLN A 168 -2.79 -6.85 33.48
CA GLN A 168 -1.41 -6.83 33.99
C GLN A 168 -0.36 -7.03 32.89
N ASP A 169 -0.64 -7.92 31.93
CA ASP A 169 0.27 -8.17 30.80
C ASP A 169 0.24 -6.99 29.82
N ILE A 170 -0.94 -6.40 29.58
CA ILE A 170 -1.11 -5.19 28.76
C ILE A 170 -0.32 -4.04 29.37
N GLU A 171 -0.51 -3.75 30.66
CA GLU A 171 0.22 -2.69 31.37
C GLU A 171 1.72 -2.90 31.29
N LYS A 172 2.21 -4.11 31.58
CA LYS A 172 3.64 -4.46 31.52
C LYS A 172 4.24 -4.19 30.15
N VAL A 173 3.49 -4.50 29.07
CA VAL A 173 3.92 -4.23 27.69
C VAL A 173 3.88 -2.74 27.40
N LEU A 174 2.79 -2.03 27.71
CA LEU A 174 2.65 -0.61 27.42
C LEU A 174 3.73 0.25 28.10
N ARG A 175 4.18 -0.12 29.31
CA ARG A 175 5.28 0.56 30.02
C ARG A 175 6.61 0.52 29.28
N LYS A 176 6.83 -0.46 28.42
CA LYS A 176 8.06 -0.64 27.65
C LYS A 176 7.91 -0.29 26.18
N PHE A 177 6.68 -0.23 25.68
CA PHE A 177 6.40 -0.05 24.25
C PHE A 177 6.57 1.43 23.87
N PRO A 178 7.49 1.75 22.91
CA PRO A 178 7.73 3.13 22.50
C PRO A 178 6.49 3.75 21.87
N ILE A 179 6.20 5.01 22.21
CA ILE A 179 5.03 5.72 21.71
C ILE A 179 5.04 5.89 20.18
N GLU A 180 6.20 6.04 19.57
CA GLU A 180 6.38 6.16 18.12
C GLU A 180 6.01 4.90 17.34
N ASP A 181 5.96 3.77 18.00
CA ASP A 181 5.62 2.46 17.41
C ASP A 181 4.13 2.11 17.56
N VAL A 182 3.38 2.94 18.28
CA VAL A 182 1.94 2.77 18.44
C VAL A 182 1.22 3.12 17.13
N TRP A 183 0.34 2.22 16.70
CA TRP A 183 -0.50 2.44 15.52
C TRP A 183 -1.34 3.72 15.64
N GLY A 184 -1.30 4.56 14.60
CA GLY A 184 -1.94 5.87 14.60
C GLY A 184 -1.06 7.04 15.08
N ILE A 185 0.12 6.78 15.63
CA ILE A 185 1.09 7.80 16.04
C ILE A 185 2.07 8.09 14.91
N GLY A 186 1.70 9.05 14.06
CA GLY A 186 2.56 9.52 12.97
C GLY A 186 3.60 10.55 13.44
N ARG A 187 4.47 10.97 12.51
CA ARG A 187 5.62 11.85 12.77
C ARG A 187 5.26 13.15 13.52
N LYS A 188 4.11 13.77 13.19
CA LYS A 188 3.63 15.00 13.84
C LYS A 188 3.24 14.74 15.29
N HIS A 189 2.42 13.71 15.53
CA HIS A 189 1.98 13.34 16.88
C HIS A 189 3.16 12.87 17.74
N ARG A 190 4.07 12.07 17.18
CA ARG A 190 5.29 11.65 17.87
C ARG A 190 6.06 12.86 18.45
N ARG A 191 6.35 13.88 17.61
CA ARG A 191 7.08 15.07 18.06
C ARG A 191 6.34 15.81 19.18
N MET A 192 5.04 15.98 19.04
CA MET A 192 4.19 16.64 20.04
C MET A 192 4.15 15.86 21.36
N LEU A 193 3.99 14.53 21.30
CA LEU A 193 3.96 13.65 22.48
C LEU A 193 5.32 13.63 23.19
N GLN A 194 6.41 13.51 22.46
CA GLN A 194 7.76 13.56 23.03
C GLN A 194 8.07 14.90 23.70
N ALA A 195 7.63 16.03 23.12
CA ALA A 195 7.74 17.35 23.74
C ALA A 195 6.91 17.48 25.03
N ALA A 196 5.82 16.69 25.16
CA ALA A 196 5.01 16.59 26.37
C ALA A 196 5.51 15.49 27.33
N SER A 197 6.74 14.99 27.17
CA SER A 197 7.34 13.91 27.97
C SER A 197 6.55 12.60 27.95
N VAL A 198 5.83 12.31 26.87
CA VAL A 198 5.17 11.03 26.61
C VAL A 198 6.11 10.20 25.74
N ARG A 199 6.76 9.19 26.32
CA ARG A 199 7.75 8.34 25.64
C ARG A 199 7.24 6.93 25.37
N THR A 200 6.35 6.43 26.21
CA THR A 200 5.81 5.07 26.13
C THR A 200 4.29 5.10 25.87
N ALA A 201 3.76 3.97 25.42
CA ALA A 201 2.31 3.78 25.31
C ALA A 201 1.61 3.91 26.67
N TRP A 202 2.31 3.57 27.77
CA TRP A 202 1.79 3.74 29.13
C TRP A 202 1.68 5.23 29.50
N ASP A 203 2.71 6.04 29.24
CA ASP A 203 2.66 7.49 29.50
C ASP A 203 1.48 8.13 28.73
N PHE A 204 1.17 7.61 27.56
CA PHE A 204 0.07 8.09 26.72
C PHE A 204 -1.29 7.78 27.33
N VAL A 205 -1.53 6.56 27.79
CA VAL A 205 -2.83 6.19 28.40
C VAL A 205 -3.06 6.84 29.77
N GLN A 206 -2.00 7.33 30.43
CA GLN A 206 -2.10 8.09 31.69
C GLN A 206 -2.52 9.55 31.46
N ARG A 207 -2.59 10.04 30.21
CA ARG A 207 -3.04 11.41 29.94
C ARG A 207 -4.55 11.51 30.03
N PRO A 208 -5.09 12.63 30.51
CA PRO A 208 -6.55 12.87 30.56
C PRO A 208 -7.17 12.82 29.15
N GLU A 209 -8.37 12.27 29.05
CA GLU A 209 -9.12 12.20 27.78
C GLU A 209 -9.23 13.56 27.09
N ALA A 210 -9.57 14.62 27.84
CA ALA A 210 -9.71 15.96 27.31
C ALA A 210 -8.40 16.48 26.68
N TRP A 211 -7.25 16.15 27.26
CA TRP A 211 -5.94 16.50 26.72
C TRP A 211 -5.68 15.79 25.38
N ILE A 212 -5.99 14.48 25.31
CA ILE A 212 -5.84 13.68 24.07
C ILE A 212 -6.76 14.24 22.99
N ARG A 213 -8.03 14.45 23.30
CA ARG A 213 -9.05 14.97 22.36
C ARG A 213 -8.64 16.35 21.81
N GLY A 214 -8.17 17.23 22.65
CA GLY A 214 -7.75 18.58 22.25
C GLY A 214 -6.50 18.61 21.37
N ARG A 215 -5.55 17.67 21.56
CA ARG A 215 -4.28 17.63 20.83
C ARG A 215 -4.28 16.76 19.59
N MET A 216 -5.07 15.70 19.57
CA MET A 216 -5.02 14.67 18.53
C MET A 216 -6.38 14.39 17.86
N GLY A 217 -7.44 15.04 18.34
CA GLY A 217 -8.80 14.86 17.83
C GLY A 217 -9.36 13.46 18.09
N VAL A 218 -10.41 13.10 17.35
CA VAL A 218 -11.13 11.82 17.51
C VAL A 218 -10.25 10.59 17.20
N THR A 219 -9.32 10.70 16.26
CA THR A 219 -8.43 9.59 15.90
C THR A 219 -7.45 9.25 17.01
N GLY A 220 -6.85 10.28 17.65
CA GLY A 220 -6.00 10.07 18.81
C GLY A 220 -6.76 9.51 20.01
N LEU A 221 -8.00 9.97 20.22
CA LEU A 221 -8.87 9.46 21.28
C LEU A 221 -9.20 7.98 21.07
N ARG A 222 -9.50 7.55 19.83
CA ARG A 222 -9.71 6.13 19.54
C ARG A 222 -8.47 5.29 19.86
N THR A 223 -7.26 5.71 19.45
CA THR A 223 -6.02 5.03 19.80
C THR A 223 -5.84 4.93 21.32
N TRP A 224 -6.15 6.01 22.06
CA TRP A 224 -6.04 6.05 23.52
C TRP A 224 -6.98 5.05 24.20
N LYS A 225 -8.24 4.95 23.77
CA LYS A 225 -9.23 3.98 24.26
C LYS A 225 -8.84 2.55 23.90
N GLU A 226 -8.44 2.31 22.65
CA GLU A 226 -7.99 1.00 22.18
C GLU A 226 -6.82 0.44 23.02
N LEU A 227 -5.87 1.28 23.41
CA LEU A 227 -4.76 0.86 24.29
C LEU A 227 -5.20 0.50 25.70
N GLN A 228 -6.34 0.99 26.16
CA GLN A 228 -6.96 0.64 27.44
C GLN A 228 -7.87 -0.58 27.36
N GLY A 229 -8.00 -1.21 26.19
CA GLY A 229 -8.83 -2.38 25.98
C GLY A 229 -10.28 -2.10 25.57
N GLU A 230 -10.63 -0.81 25.35
CA GLU A 230 -11.95 -0.40 24.82
C GLU A 230 -11.92 -0.43 23.28
N ALA A 231 -12.58 -1.41 22.66
CA ALA A 231 -12.63 -1.52 21.21
C ALA A 231 -13.49 -0.41 20.61
N CYS A 232 -12.87 0.46 19.80
CA CYS A 232 -13.50 1.63 19.16
C CYS A 232 -13.32 1.64 17.63
N ILE A 233 -12.57 0.69 17.09
CA ILE A 233 -12.33 0.58 15.65
C ILE A 233 -13.09 -0.64 15.16
N ASP A 234 -14.16 -0.39 14.41
CA ASP A 234 -15.03 -1.43 13.90
C ASP A 234 -14.30 -2.39 12.96
N PHE A 235 -14.81 -3.62 12.87
CA PHE A 235 -14.35 -4.60 11.92
C PHE A 235 -15.03 -4.36 10.57
N GLU A 236 -14.22 -4.07 9.53
CA GLU A 236 -14.71 -3.80 8.20
C GLU A 236 -14.69 -5.09 7.35
N SER A 237 -15.85 -5.67 7.10
CA SER A 237 -15.98 -6.88 6.25
C SER A 237 -15.71 -6.61 4.76
N ALA A 238 -15.94 -5.39 4.30
CA ALA A 238 -15.66 -4.93 2.95
C ALA A 238 -15.07 -3.51 2.98
N PRO A 239 -14.01 -3.24 2.19
CA PRO A 239 -13.44 -1.90 2.14
C PRO A 239 -14.46 -0.91 1.57
N PRO A 240 -14.57 0.30 2.15
CA PRO A 240 -15.44 1.35 1.60
C PRO A 240 -14.98 1.78 0.20
N ALA A 241 -15.90 2.31 -0.58
CA ALA A 241 -15.59 2.89 -1.87
C ALA A 241 -14.55 4.02 -1.72
N LYS A 242 -13.59 4.05 -2.62
CA LYS A 242 -12.53 5.08 -2.60
C LYS A 242 -13.14 6.45 -2.88
N GLN A 243 -12.85 7.39 -2.01
CA GLN A 243 -13.27 8.79 -2.15
C GLN A 243 -12.31 9.60 -3.05
N GLN A 244 -11.14 9.02 -3.36
CA GLN A 244 -10.13 9.65 -4.21
C GLN A 244 -9.30 8.56 -4.91
N ILE A 245 -8.99 8.76 -6.19
CA ILE A 245 -8.14 7.85 -6.97
C ILE A 245 -6.95 8.63 -7.52
N THR A 246 -5.76 8.32 -7.02
CA THR A 246 -4.52 8.92 -7.49
C THR A 246 -3.70 7.90 -8.31
N VAL A 247 -3.20 8.34 -9.45
CA VAL A 247 -2.20 7.64 -10.26
C VAL A 247 -1.02 8.56 -10.51
N SER A 248 0.16 8.17 -10.05
CA SER A 248 1.37 8.97 -10.23
C SER A 248 2.60 8.09 -10.39
N ARG A 249 3.61 8.60 -11.05
CA ARG A 249 4.91 7.93 -11.15
C ARG A 249 6.05 8.93 -11.11
N SER A 250 7.15 8.53 -10.47
CA SER A 250 8.44 9.17 -10.69
C SER A 250 9.04 8.64 -11.98
N PHE A 251 9.62 9.51 -12.75
CA PHE A 251 10.29 9.15 -14.00
C PHE A 251 11.69 8.56 -13.73
N ALA A 252 12.17 7.69 -14.61
CA ALA A 252 13.50 7.11 -14.49
C ALA A 252 14.58 8.21 -14.55
N HIS A 253 14.44 9.15 -15.48
CA HIS A 253 15.22 10.40 -15.60
C HIS A 253 14.28 11.60 -15.58
N GLU A 254 14.82 12.78 -15.44
CA GLU A 254 14.03 14.02 -15.46
C GLU A 254 13.56 14.32 -16.90
N LEU A 255 12.27 14.62 -17.03
CA LEU A 255 11.66 14.98 -18.31
C LEU A 255 11.58 16.50 -18.43
N THR A 256 11.92 17.03 -19.61
CA THR A 256 11.94 18.48 -19.89
C THR A 256 10.94 18.88 -20.98
N GLN A 257 10.50 17.91 -21.79
CA GLN A 257 9.59 18.19 -22.91
C GLN A 257 8.13 17.98 -22.49
N TYR A 258 7.28 18.89 -22.94
CA TYR A 258 5.85 18.84 -22.66
C TYR A 258 5.21 17.54 -23.15
N GLU A 259 5.55 17.11 -24.34
CA GLU A 259 4.96 15.95 -25.02
C GLU A 259 5.21 14.64 -24.25
N GLU A 260 6.38 14.47 -23.65
CA GLU A 260 6.71 13.29 -22.84
C GLU A 260 5.87 13.25 -21.55
N ILE A 261 5.71 14.42 -20.89
CA ILE A 261 4.91 14.54 -19.68
C ILE A 261 3.43 14.39 -20.00
N HIS A 262 2.96 14.99 -21.12
CA HIS A 262 1.59 14.86 -21.60
C HIS A 262 1.21 13.41 -21.87
N THR A 263 2.03 12.66 -22.60
CA THR A 263 1.87 11.22 -22.84
C THR A 263 1.76 10.44 -21.54
N SER A 264 2.62 10.75 -20.56
CA SER A 264 2.59 10.12 -19.25
C SER A 264 1.30 10.44 -18.48
N VAL A 265 0.87 11.70 -18.48
CA VAL A 265 -0.35 12.16 -17.81
C VAL A 265 -1.61 11.55 -18.45
N ALA A 266 -1.63 11.44 -19.79
CA ALA A 266 -2.71 10.76 -20.52
C ALA A 266 -2.82 9.29 -20.14
N ALA A 267 -1.69 8.58 -20.00
CA ALA A 267 -1.66 7.21 -19.52
C ALA A 267 -2.17 7.11 -18.06
N PHE A 268 -1.78 8.04 -17.18
CA PHE A 268 -2.27 8.06 -15.79
C PHE A 268 -3.77 8.35 -15.72
N ALA A 269 -4.29 9.24 -16.57
CA ALA A 269 -5.72 9.54 -16.66
C ALA A 269 -6.52 8.30 -17.08
N SER A 270 -6.04 7.57 -18.07
CA SER A 270 -6.68 6.32 -18.53
C SER A 270 -6.68 5.23 -17.45
N MET A 271 -5.55 5.07 -16.74
CA MET A 271 -5.46 4.12 -15.62
C MET A 271 -6.36 4.51 -14.45
N ALA A 272 -6.53 5.80 -14.18
CA ALA A 272 -7.42 6.29 -13.14
C ALA A 272 -8.89 6.12 -13.52
N ALA A 273 -9.25 6.38 -14.80
CA ALA A 273 -10.58 6.15 -15.36
C ALA A 273 -11.00 4.67 -15.28
N GLU A 274 -10.10 3.74 -15.63
CA GLU A 274 -10.35 2.29 -15.48
C GLU A 274 -10.67 1.92 -14.02
N LYS A 275 -9.97 2.52 -13.05
CA LYS A 275 -10.24 2.28 -11.63
C LYS A 275 -11.60 2.83 -11.18
N LEU A 276 -12.03 3.99 -11.71
CA LEU A 276 -13.38 4.52 -11.47
C LEU A 276 -14.44 3.56 -11.99
N ARG A 277 -14.31 3.11 -13.24
CA ARG A 277 -15.24 2.16 -13.86
C ARG A 277 -15.34 0.85 -13.10
N ARG A 278 -14.21 0.31 -12.63
CA ARG A 278 -14.19 -0.89 -11.76
C ARG A 278 -14.94 -0.69 -10.45
N GLN A 279 -14.96 0.52 -9.92
CA GLN A 279 -15.69 0.88 -8.69
C GLN A 279 -17.14 1.29 -8.98
N GLN A 280 -17.55 1.38 -10.25
CA GLN A 280 -18.87 1.90 -10.68
C GLN A 280 -19.09 3.34 -10.17
N SER A 281 -18.06 4.18 -10.28
CA SER A 281 -18.05 5.55 -9.78
C SER A 281 -17.68 6.54 -10.87
N LEU A 282 -18.07 7.79 -10.66
CA LEU A 282 -17.76 8.95 -11.49
C LEU A 282 -16.92 9.93 -10.69
N CYS A 283 -16.17 10.80 -11.35
CA CYS A 283 -15.47 11.91 -10.68
C CYS A 283 -15.96 13.27 -11.16
N GLY A 284 -16.09 14.22 -10.24
CA GLY A 284 -16.40 15.63 -10.49
C GLY A 284 -15.17 16.52 -10.58
N GLU A 285 -13.97 16.02 -10.21
CA GLU A 285 -12.73 16.80 -10.25
C GLU A 285 -11.54 15.99 -10.76
N VAL A 286 -10.72 16.66 -11.57
CA VAL A 286 -9.47 16.13 -12.12
C VAL A 286 -8.34 17.08 -11.75
N THR A 287 -7.44 16.64 -10.88
CA THR A 287 -6.24 17.40 -10.48
C THR A 287 -5.00 16.77 -11.10
N VAL A 288 -4.23 17.55 -11.85
CA VAL A 288 -2.91 17.16 -12.36
C VAL A 288 -1.84 17.91 -11.59
N TYR A 289 -0.75 17.24 -11.26
CA TYR A 289 0.41 17.87 -10.63
C TYR A 289 1.72 17.38 -11.24
N ILE A 290 2.72 18.24 -11.21
CA ILE A 290 4.09 17.96 -11.66
C ILE A 290 5.08 18.52 -10.65
N LEU A 291 6.23 17.85 -10.48
CA LEU A 291 7.28 18.34 -9.59
C LEU A 291 8.67 17.90 -10.03
N THR A 292 9.65 18.72 -9.65
CA THR A 292 11.09 18.48 -9.81
C THR A 292 11.61 17.50 -8.75
N ASN A 293 12.88 17.15 -8.83
CA ASN A 293 13.53 16.28 -7.85
C ASN A 293 13.92 17.07 -6.58
N ARG A 294 13.14 16.93 -5.51
CA ARG A 294 13.38 17.63 -4.24
C ARG A 294 14.69 17.26 -3.52
N HIS A 295 15.36 16.20 -3.96
CA HIS A 295 16.64 15.76 -3.39
C HIS A 295 17.84 16.35 -4.13
N ARG A 296 17.61 17.08 -5.20
CA ARG A 296 18.61 17.81 -5.98
C ARG A 296 18.45 19.29 -5.73
N GLU A 297 18.85 19.74 -4.53
CA GLU A 297 18.68 21.12 -4.06
C GLU A 297 19.45 22.13 -4.90
N GLU A 298 20.48 21.68 -5.62
CA GLU A 298 21.27 22.47 -6.55
C GLU A 298 20.51 22.87 -7.84
N LEU A 299 19.38 22.21 -8.13
CA LEU A 299 18.57 22.52 -9.30
C LEU A 299 17.36 23.38 -8.94
N PRO A 300 16.87 24.20 -9.89
CA PRO A 300 15.64 24.97 -9.68
C PRO A 300 14.48 24.05 -9.29
N GLN A 301 13.82 24.38 -8.18
CA GLN A 301 12.70 23.61 -7.65
C GLN A 301 11.36 24.15 -8.15
N TYR A 302 10.49 23.23 -8.54
CA TYR A 302 9.14 23.55 -9.01
C TYR A 302 8.15 22.48 -8.56
N PHE A 303 7.02 22.93 -8.05
CA PHE A 303 5.85 22.10 -7.76
C PHE A 303 4.61 22.93 -8.08
N GLU A 304 3.75 22.38 -8.90
CA GLU A 304 2.46 23.02 -9.19
C GLU A 304 1.40 21.95 -9.44
N SER A 305 0.15 22.33 -9.17
CA SER A 305 -1.03 21.51 -9.42
C SER A 305 -2.19 22.33 -9.94
N GLN A 306 -3.00 21.75 -10.82
CA GLN A 306 -4.20 22.37 -11.35
C GLN A 306 -5.37 21.41 -11.30
N THR A 307 -6.48 21.88 -10.76
CA THR A 307 -7.76 21.19 -10.79
C THR A 307 -8.65 21.73 -11.89
N VAL A 308 -9.27 20.84 -12.65
CA VAL A 308 -10.31 21.13 -13.64
C VAL A 308 -11.53 20.26 -13.36
N ARG A 309 -12.71 20.74 -13.73
CA ARG A 309 -13.97 20.01 -13.53
C ARG A 309 -14.59 19.65 -14.88
N PRO A 310 -15.07 18.42 -15.08
CA PRO A 310 -15.95 18.10 -16.18
C PRO A 310 -17.29 18.84 -15.99
N VAL A 311 -18.03 19.07 -17.09
CA VAL A 311 -19.38 19.66 -17.03
C VAL A 311 -20.35 18.73 -16.29
N VAL A 312 -20.23 17.43 -16.57
CA VAL A 312 -20.97 16.36 -15.89
C VAL A 312 -19.96 15.37 -15.32
N PRO A 313 -20.14 14.88 -14.08
CA PRO A 313 -19.27 13.84 -13.53
C PRO A 313 -19.10 12.65 -14.47
N THR A 314 -17.87 12.16 -14.64
CA THR A 314 -17.58 11.19 -15.69
C THR A 314 -16.54 10.15 -15.26
N ASP A 315 -16.59 8.94 -15.87
CA ASP A 315 -15.56 7.91 -15.82
C ASP A 315 -14.96 7.63 -17.22
N ASN A 316 -15.35 8.46 -18.20
CA ASN A 316 -14.99 8.29 -19.58
C ASN A 316 -13.54 8.75 -19.84
N THR A 317 -12.71 7.83 -20.31
CA THR A 317 -11.30 8.12 -20.63
C THR A 317 -11.17 9.21 -21.69
N LEU A 318 -12.09 9.28 -22.67
CA LEU A 318 -12.06 10.28 -23.74
C LEU A 318 -12.38 11.70 -23.25
N GLU A 319 -12.99 11.86 -22.08
CA GLU A 319 -13.23 13.14 -21.43
C GLU A 319 -12.12 13.47 -20.42
N LEU A 320 -11.67 12.48 -19.65
CA LEU A 320 -10.69 12.69 -18.59
C LEU A 320 -9.29 13.02 -19.15
N VAL A 321 -8.90 12.41 -20.28
CA VAL A 321 -7.59 12.68 -20.89
C VAL A 321 -7.47 14.13 -21.40
N PRO A 322 -8.41 14.71 -22.17
CA PRO A 322 -8.36 16.11 -22.53
C PRO A 322 -8.41 17.08 -21.35
N LEU A 323 -9.19 16.77 -20.31
CA LEU A 323 -9.21 17.57 -19.07
C LEU A 323 -7.86 17.57 -18.37
N ALA A 324 -7.21 16.40 -18.28
CA ALA A 324 -5.89 16.28 -17.71
C ALA A 324 -4.82 17.04 -18.55
N ALA A 325 -4.93 16.99 -19.88
CA ALA A 325 -4.07 17.77 -20.79
C ALA A 325 -4.24 19.27 -20.58
N LYS A 326 -5.48 19.76 -20.47
CA LYS A 326 -5.80 21.16 -20.16
C LYS A 326 -5.23 21.61 -18.81
N ALA A 327 -5.30 20.76 -17.78
CA ALA A 327 -4.71 21.04 -16.48
C ALA A 327 -3.17 21.09 -16.57
N LEU A 328 -2.55 20.13 -17.25
CA LEU A 328 -1.09 20.09 -17.45
C LEU A 328 -0.58 21.33 -18.20
N GLN A 329 -1.27 21.76 -19.24
CA GLN A 329 -0.88 22.94 -20.04
C GLN A 329 -0.77 24.20 -19.17
N ARG A 330 -1.61 24.34 -18.15
CA ARG A 330 -1.62 25.51 -17.25
C ARG A 330 -0.44 25.54 -16.28
N ILE A 331 0.10 24.37 -15.93
CA ILE A 331 1.15 24.25 -14.91
C ILE A 331 2.53 23.93 -15.50
N PHE A 332 2.61 23.50 -16.75
CA PHE A 332 3.90 23.22 -17.39
C PHE A 332 4.70 24.50 -17.61
N ARG A 333 5.97 24.47 -17.25
CA ARG A 333 6.95 25.55 -17.52
C ARG A 333 8.20 24.97 -18.15
N LYS A 334 8.65 25.58 -19.25
CA LYS A 334 9.96 25.29 -19.88
C LYS A 334 11.11 25.58 -18.92
N GLY A 335 12.20 24.82 -19.01
CA GLY A 335 13.41 25.04 -18.22
C GLY A 335 13.52 24.25 -16.94
N TYR A 336 12.50 23.50 -16.56
CA TYR A 336 12.54 22.60 -15.39
C TYR A 336 12.69 21.14 -15.81
N GLY A 337 13.44 20.37 -15.02
CA GLY A 337 13.52 18.91 -15.12
C GLY A 337 12.50 18.24 -14.18
N TYR A 338 11.40 17.75 -14.73
CA TYR A 338 10.33 17.13 -13.95
C TYR A 338 10.67 15.69 -13.58
N LYS A 339 10.66 15.40 -12.30
CA LYS A 339 10.95 14.06 -11.75
C LYS A 339 9.70 13.23 -11.53
N LYS A 340 8.55 13.86 -11.34
CA LYS A 340 7.29 13.15 -11.07
C LYS A 340 6.11 13.92 -11.65
N ALA A 341 5.15 13.16 -12.18
CA ALA A 341 3.81 13.64 -12.51
C ALA A 341 2.75 12.72 -11.93
N GLY A 342 1.54 13.25 -11.77
CA GLY A 342 0.41 12.47 -11.33
C GLY A 342 -0.92 13.14 -11.61
N ILE A 343 -1.97 12.31 -11.55
CA ILE A 343 -3.37 12.72 -11.62
C ILE A 343 -4.09 12.22 -10.37
N THR A 344 -5.00 13.02 -9.88
CA THR A 344 -5.93 12.68 -8.82
C THR A 344 -7.34 12.96 -9.28
N LEU A 345 -8.19 11.95 -9.20
CA LEU A 345 -9.64 12.05 -9.40
C LEU A 345 -10.30 12.14 -8.04
N SER A 346 -11.10 13.17 -7.81
CA SER A 346 -11.82 13.46 -6.57
C SER A 346 -13.28 13.85 -6.85
N ASP A 347 -14.01 14.20 -5.81
CA ASP A 347 -15.46 14.38 -5.89
C ASP A 347 -16.14 13.15 -6.53
N ILE A 348 -15.87 11.99 -5.88
CA ILE A 348 -16.30 10.69 -6.40
C ILE A 348 -17.74 10.42 -5.95
N SER A 349 -18.60 10.17 -6.95
CA SER A 349 -20.00 9.82 -6.76
C SER A 349 -20.34 8.45 -7.38
N SER A 350 -21.48 7.88 -7.01
CA SER A 350 -21.98 6.66 -7.63
C SER A 350 -22.38 6.90 -9.09
N ARG A 351 -22.18 5.90 -9.94
CA ARG A 351 -22.66 5.92 -11.33
C ARG A 351 -24.20 5.88 -11.42
N THR A 352 -24.87 5.36 -10.38
CA THR A 352 -26.33 5.36 -10.27
C THR A 352 -26.81 6.72 -9.78
N GLY A 353 -27.81 7.30 -10.45
CA GLY A 353 -28.38 8.61 -10.09
C GLY A 353 -27.58 9.81 -10.62
N LEU A 354 -26.81 9.64 -11.71
CA LEU A 354 -26.14 10.75 -12.38
C LEU A 354 -27.15 11.81 -12.85
N GLN A 355 -27.00 13.03 -12.36
CA GLN A 355 -27.69 14.19 -12.90
C GLN A 355 -26.93 14.66 -14.14
N THR A 356 -27.57 14.56 -15.29
CA THR A 356 -27.04 15.05 -16.56
C THR A 356 -27.36 16.53 -16.75
N ASP A 357 -26.54 17.22 -17.56
CA ASP A 357 -26.83 18.56 -18.03
C ASP A 357 -27.73 18.47 -19.28
N LEU A 358 -28.70 19.39 -19.40
CA LEU A 358 -29.59 19.47 -20.56
C LEU A 358 -28.82 19.76 -21.86
N PHE A 359 -27.70 20.43 -21.76
CA PHE A 359 -26.84 20.80 -22.89
C PHE A 359 -25.59 19.91 -23.02
N ASP A 360 -25.58 18.74 -22.36
CA ASP A 360 -24.47 17.78 -22.48
C ASP A 360 -24.39 17.23 -23.93
N PRO A 361 -23.34 17.58 -24.70
CA PRO A 361 -23.23 17.11 -26.09
C PRO A 361 -22.78 15.64 -26.20
N VAL A 362 -22.49 14.98 -25.09
CA VAL A 362 -21.90 13.65 -25.06
C VAL A 362 -23.00 12.58 -25.06
N ASP A 363 -22.98 11.68 -26.05
CA ASP A 363 -23.78 10.45 -26.01
C ASP A 363 -23.21 9.49 -24.95
N ARG A 364 -23.69 9.66 -23.72
CA ARG A 364 -23.25 8.91 -22.55
C ARG A 364 -23.40 7.39 -22.71
N ALA A 365 -24.47 6.95 -23.35
CA ALA A 365 -24.74 5.54 -23.54
C ALA A 365 -23.76 4.90 -24.54
N ARG A 366 -23.48 5.58 -25.63
CA ARG A 366 -22.49 5.16 -26.65
C ARG A 366 -21.09 5.12 -26.05
N HIS A 367 -20.69 6.16 -25.30
CA HIS A 367 -19.38 6.23 -24.66
C HIS A 367 -19.22 5.15 -23.59
N ALA A 368 -20.24 4.86 -22.79
CA ALA A 368 -20.19 3.77 -21.82
C ALA A 368 -19.92 2.42 -22.51
N ARG A 369 -20.65 2.09 -23.59
CA ARG A 369 -20.42 0.86 -24.37
C ARG A 369 -18.98 0.79 -24.94
N LEU A 370 -18.45 1.92 -25.43
CA LEU A 370 -17.08 1.99 -25.94
C LEU A 370 -16.05 1.71 -24.84
N MET A 371 -16.21 2.32 -23.64
CA MET A 371 -15.32 2.09 -22.50
C MET A 371 -15.38 0.65 -22.01
N ASP A 372 -16.57 0.06 -21.96
CA ASP A 372 -16.75 -1.35 -21.57
C ASP A 372 -16.07 -2.29 -22.57
N ALA A 373 -16.20 -2.04 -23.89
CA ALA A 373 -15.53 -2.81 -24.92
C ALA A 373 -14.00 -2.69 -24.85
N MET A 374 -13.49 -1.48 -24.62
CA MET A 374 -12.05 -1.23 -24.43
C MET A 374 -11.51 -1.94 -23.20
N ASP A 375 -12.20 -1.85 -22.06
CA ASP A 375 -11.82 -2.52 -20.83
C ASP A 375 -11.89 -4.04 -20.95
N ALA A 376 -12.91 -4.60 -21.63
CA ALA A 376 -13.03 -6.02 -21.89
C ALA A 376 -11.89 -6.53 -22.78
N THR A 377 -11.57 -5.82 -23.86
CA THR A 377 -10.44 -6.16 -24.75
C THR A 377 -9.11 -6.15 -23.98
N ASN A 378 -8.85 -5.11 -23.19
CA ASN A 378 -7.62 -5.02 -22.40
C ASN A 378 -7.55 -6.07 -21.29
N ARG A 379 -8.67 -6.55 -20.78
CA ARG A 379 -8.72 -7.64 -19.79
C ARG A 379 -8.41 -9.00 -20.43
N THR A 380 -8.97 -9.25 -21.62
CA THR A 380 -8.85 -10.55 -22.31
C THR A 380 -7.47 -10.71 -22.96
N TYR A 381 -7.00 -9.69 -23.66
CA TYR A 381 -5.79 -9.80 -24.50
C TYR A 381 -4.55 -9.17 -23.86
N GLY A 382 -4.68 -8.63 -22.63
CA GLY A 382 -3.59 -8.01 -21.90
C GLY A 382 -3.67 -6.48 -21.88
N ARG A 383 -3.08 -5.88 -20.86
CA ARG A 383 -3.12 -4.43 -20.63
C ARG A 383 -2.59 -3.64 -21.82
N ASN A 384 -3.22 -2.48 -22.11
CA ASN A 384 -2.81 -1.53 -23.14
C ASN A 384 -2.81 -2.09 -24.58
N ARG A 385 -3.69 -3.04 -24.89
CA ARG A 385 -3.92 -3.50 -26.27
C ARG A 385 -4.72 -2.46 -27.06
N VAL A 386 -5.70 -1.86 -26.43
CA VAL A 386 -6.45 -0.72 -26.94
C VAL A 386 -6.21 0.47 -26.02
N VAL A 387 -5.68 1.56 -26.56
CA VAL A 387 -5.34 2.78 -25.82
C VAL A 387 -5.88 4.02 -26.52
N VAL A 388 -6.06 5.10 -25.79
CA VAL A 388 -6.35 6.43 -26.39
C VAL A 388 -5.05 6.96 -27.00
N ALA A 389 -5.11 7.50 -28.22
CA ALA A 389 -3.94 7.95 -28.98
C ALA A 389 -3.01 8.90 -28.19
N ALA A 390 -3.56 9.74 -27.34
CA ALA A 390 -2.78 10.66 -26.49
C ALA A 390 -1.80 9.96 -25.52
N GLN A 391 -1.98 8.65 -25.25
CA GLN A 391 -1.05 7.87 -24.43
C GLN A 391 0.22 7.45 -25.21
N GLY A 392 0.27 7.65 -26.51
CA GLY A 392 1.33 7.12 -27.35
C GLY A 392 1.37 5.59 -27.37
N PHE A 393 2.32 5.04 -28.12
CA PHE A 393 2.48 3.59 -28.28
C PHE A 393 3.64 3.03 -27.44
N ALA A 394 4.49 3.89 -26.90
CA ALA A 394 5.61 3.45 -26.07
C ALA A 394 5.18 3.28 -24.61
N PRO A 395 5.41 2.11 -24.00
CA PRO A 395 5.14 1.93 -22.59
C PRO A 395 6.01 2.87 -21.76
N LEU A 396 5.44 3.39 -20.65
CA LEU A 396 6.20 4.16 -19.66
C LEU A 396 7.39 3.33 -19.17
N LYS A 397 8.60 3.71 -19.55
CA LYS A 397 9.83 3.03 -19.13
C LYS A 397 10.01 3.19 -17.63
N MET A 398 10.14 2.06 -16.95
CA MET A 398 10.50 1.98 -15.54
C MET A 398 11.79 1.18 -15.40
N ASN A 399 12.71 1.66 -14.57
CA ASN A 399 13.86 0.86 -14.18
C ASN A 399 13.41 -0.30 -13.30
N ARG A 400 13.65 -1.52 -13.77
CA ARG A 400 13.38 -2.77 -13.08
C ARG A 400 14.45 -3.78 -13.48
N GLN A 401 15.70 -3.50 -13.09
CA GLN A 401 16.85 -4.29 -13.52
C GLN A 401 16.96 -5.63 -12.78
N HIS A 402 16.29 -5.75 -11.63
CA HIS A 402 16.32 -6.91 -10.74
C HIS A 402 14.92 -7.56 -10.60
N LEU A 403 14.08 -7.46 -11.64
CA LEU A 403 12.72 -8.03 -11.58
C LEU A 403 12.80 -9.56 -11.60
N SER A 404 12.18 -10.19 -10.61
CA SER A 404 11.98 -11.64 -10.58
C SER A 404 10.90 -12.08 -11.58
N GLN A 405 10.84 -13.39 -11.84
CA GLN A 405 9.79 -13.97 -12.67
C GLN A 405 8.41 -13.81 -12.03
N GLU A 406 7.37 -13.75 -12.84
CA GLU A 406 5.98 -13.75 -12.41
C GLU A 406 5.48 -15.19 -12.15
N TYR A 407 6.13 -15.90 -11.24
CA TYR A 407 6.01 -17.34 -10.99
C TYR A 407 4.57 -17.86 -10.88
N THR A 408 3.64 -17.06 -10.41
CA THR A 408 2.26 -17.46 -10.13
C THR A 408 1.23 -16.76 -10.99
N THR A 409 1.63 -15.78 -11.79
CA THR A 409 0.73 -14.90 -12.54
C THR A 409 0.97 -14.90 -14.05
N ASP A 410 2.06 -15.53 -14.51
CA ASP A 410 2.35 -15.75 -15.93
C ASP A 410 2.73 -17.21 -16.16
N TRP A 411 1.94 -17.95 -16.95
CA TRP A 411 2.17 -19.36 -17.29
C TRP A 411 3.53 -19.61 -17.97
N LYS A 412 4.06 -18.64 -18.69
CA LYS A 412 5.37 -18.74 -19.37
C LYS A 412 6.56 -18.61 -18.42
N GLN A 413 6.31 -18.18 -17.18
CA GLN A 413 7.34 -17.93 -16.17
C GLN A 413 7.25 -18.87 -14.96
N ILE A 414 6.50 -19.96 -15.09
CA ILE A 414 6.44 -21.03 -14.07
C ILE A 414 7.82 -21.68 -13.95
N ILE A 415 8.19 -22.05 -12.72
CA ILE A 415 9.43 -22.77 -12.44
C ILE A 415 9.38 -24.12 -13.15
N THR A 416 10.40 -24.38 -13.98
CA THR A 416 10.61 -25.70 -14.57
C THR A 416 11.48 -26.54 -13.65
N VAL A 417 10.97 -27.65 -13.18
CA VAL A 417 11.70 -28.63 -12.35
C VAL A 417 12.12 -29.75 -13.26
N LYS A 418 13.41 -30.13 -13.23
CA LYS A 418 13.86 -31.34 -13.86
C LYS A 418 13.47 -32.51 -12.95
N ALA A 419 12.74 -33.47 -13.49
CA ALA A 419 12.52 -34.76 -12.86
C ALA A 419 13.70 -35.65 -13.24
N ASP A 420 14.67 -35.79 -12.34
CA ASP A 420 15.76 -36.79 -12.48
C ASP A 420 15.24 -38.13 -12.02
#